data_f32db9664483224a0e9eae14fd692a1a
#
_entry.id   f32db9664483224a0e9eae14fd692a1a
#
_cell.length_a   1.000
_cell.length_b   1.000
_cell.length_c   1.000
_cell.angle_alpha   90.00
_cell.angle_beta   90.00
_cell.angle_gamma   90.00
#
_symmetry.space_group_name_H-M   'P 1'
#
loop_
_entity.id
_entity.type
_entity.pdbx_description
1 polymer ?
#
loop_
_entity_poly.entity_id
_entity_poly.type
_entity_poly.pdbx_seq_one_letter_code
_entity_poly.pdbx_strand_id
1 'polypeptide(L)'
;MSAAERANLTMAMVESGEQIDLSAVNGLKVDKHSTGGVGDKTTIVLAPLVAALGVPVAKMSGRGLGHTGGTLDKLEAIPGFHVEIETEQFLKLVNQNKLAVIGQSANLTPADKKLYSLRDVTGTVNSIALIASSIMSKKIASGADAIVLDVKTGSGAFMKKLEQSIELAETMVAIGNKLGRQTLAVISDMNQPLGLAVGNALEVKEAIDVLHGKGPEDVRELCLTLGSHMVQLAGKASSAEEAREQLKEAIRSGKALKTLKTFIEAQGGDPAVADDPNKLPTAKHISEVIAEQPGFVSEIVADKIGTAAMLLGAGRATKDADIDLAVGIVLAKKIGERVEEGEVLARLHSNRTDVAEVMNVVKQAYSITNKPVKAPALLYEVIR
;
A
#
# COMPACT_ATOMS: atom_id res chain seq x y z
N MET A 1 9.65 2.26 -26.97
CA MET A 1 9.93 3.67 -26.58
C MET A 1 11.32 3.75 -25.97
N SER A 2 12.15 4.68 -26.43
CA SER A 2 13.44 4.98 -25.82
C SER A 2 13.30 5.64 -24.44
N ALA A 3 14.37 5.74 -23.66
CA ALA A 3 14.34 6.42 -22.36
C ALA A 3 13.97 7.91 -22.47
N ALA A 4 14.37 8.56 -23.60
CA ALA A 4 13.99 9.96 -23.88
C ALA A 4 12.49 10.10 -24.15
N GLU A 5 11.93 9.23 -24.99
CA GLU A 5 10.50 9.25 -25.32
C GLU A 5 9.64 8.99 -24.08
N ARG A 6 10.03 8.05 -23.21
CA ARG A 6 9.32 7.78 -21.94
C ARG A 6 9.32 8.99 -21.01
N ALA A 7 10.46 9.65 -20.85
CA ALA A 7 10.56 10.87 -20.03
C ALA A 7 9.73 12.02 -20.63
N ASN A 8 9.78 12.24 -21.95
CA ASN A 8 9.00 13.27 -22.64
C ASN A 8 7.49 13.01 -22.53
N LEU A 9 7.05 11.76 -22.71
CA LEU A 9 5.64 11.38 -22.51
C LEU A 9 5.21 11.64 -21.07
N THR A 10 6.04 11.27 -20.10
CA THR A 10 5.78 11.52 -18.69
C THR A 10 5.59 13.00 -18.42
N MET A 11 6.50 13.86 -18.94
CA MET A 11 6.37 15.32 -18.76
C MET A 11 5.16 15.89 -19.45
N ALA A 12 4.82 15.45 -20.66
CA ALA A 12 3.59 15.86 -21.33
C ALA A 12 2.33 15.52 -20.52
N MET A 13 2.32 14.39 -19.81
CA MET A 13 1.24 14.06 -18.87
C MET A 13 1.25 14.99 -17.64
N VAL A 14 2.41 15.31 -17.07
CA VAL A 14 2.56 16.23 -15.93
C VAL A 14 2.04 17.62 -16.30
N GLU A 15 2.49 18.15 -17.45
CA GLU A 15 2.16 19.50 -17.92
C GLU A 15 0.73 19.63 -18.45
N SER A 16 0.03 18.53 -18.63
CA SER A 16 -1.36 18.55 -19.10
C SER A 16 -2.38 19.06 -18.08
N GLY A 17 -2.01 19.21 -16.83
CA GLY A 17 -2.89 19.60 -15.74
C GLY A 17 -2.20 20.36 -14.63
N GLU A 18 -2.86 20.39 -13.47
CA GLU A 18 -2.34 21.04 -12.28
C GLU A 18 -1.15 20.29 -11.70
N GLN A 19 -0.21 21.04 -11.18
CA GLN A 19 0.92 20.53 -10.41
C GLN A 19 0.86 21.12 -9.00
N ILE A 20 1.14 20.29 -7.99
CA ILE A 20 1.16 20.75 -6.60
C ILE A 20 2.52 21.40 -6.32
N ASP A 21 2.51 22.68 -6.00
CA ASP A 21 3.70 23.38 -5.53
C ASP A 21 3.92 23.10 -4.04
N LEU A 22 4.93 22.28 -3.74
CA LEU A 22 5.35 21.99 -2.37
C LEU A 22 6.51 22.89 -1.89
N SER A 23 6.84 23.97 -2.60
CA SER A 23 7.94 24.89 -2.23
C SER A 23 7.75 25.51 -0.84
N ALA A 24 6.50 25.75 -0.44
CA ALA A 24 6.14 26.24 0.89
C ALA A 24 6.33 25.18 2.01
N VAL A 25 6.59 23.93 1.67
CA VAL A 25 6.83 22.85 2.65
C VAL A 25 8.31 22.76 2.99
N ASN A 26 8.65 22.97 4.27
CA ASN A 26 10.03 22.94 4.73
C ASN A 26 10.62 21.53 4.76
N GLY A 27 11.78 21.36 4.12
CA GLY A 27 12.53 20.12 4.03
C GLY A 27 12.31 19.40 2.70
N LEU A 28 13.08 18.34 2.47
CA LEU A 28 13.01 17.51 1.27
C LEU A 28 11.81 16.55 1.37
N LYS A 29 10.87 16.67 0.44
CA LYS A 29 9.63 15.88 0.40
C LYS A 29 9.89 14.56 -0.28
N VAL A 30 9.69 13.46 0.45
CA VAL A 30 9.85 12.11 -0.10
C VAL A 30 8.49 11.44 -0.18
N ASP A 31 8.07 11.06 -1.38
CA ASP A 31 6.86 10.26 -1.57
C ASP A 31 7.21 8.77 -1.70
N LYS A 32 6.30 7.92 -1.25
CA LYS A 32 6.34 6.48 -1.47
C LYS A 32 5.19 6.09 -2.39
N HIS A 33 5.48 5.31 -3.42
CA HIS A 33 4.44 4.72 -4.26
C HIS A 33 4.57 3.20 -4.28
N SER A 34 3.42 2.51 -4.15
CA SER A 34 3.31 1.07 -4.39
C SER A 34 2.60 0.81 -5.70
N THR A 35 3.04 -0.21 -6.44
CA THR A 35 2.32 -0.68 -7.62
C THR A 35 1.01 -1.40 -7.27
N GLY A 36 0.72 -1.52 -5.96
CA GLY A 36 -0.50 -2.12 -5.45
C GLY A 36 -0.41 -3.62 -5.24
N GLY A 37 -1.30 -4.12 -4.41
CA GLY A 37 -1.38 -5.54 -4.06
C GLY A 37 -2.44 -5.79 -2.99
N VAL A 38 -2.52 -7.03 -2.54
CA VAL A 38 -3.50 -7.49 -1.54
C VAL A 38 -2.93 -7.30 -0.14
N GLY A 39 -3.67 -6.59 0.71
CA GLY A 39 -3.23 -6.28 2.07
C GLY A 39 -2.15 -5.19 2.15
N ASP A 40 -1.97 -4.38 1.10
CA ASP A 40 -0.96 -3.30 1.09
C ASP A 40 -1.40 -2.11 1.96
N LYS A 41 -1.08 -2.21 3.24
CA LYS A 41 -1.27 -1.18 4.27
C LYS A 41 -0.02 -0.35 4.54
N THR A 42 1.05 -0.53 3.75
CA THR A 42 2.36 0.07 3.99
C THR A 42 2.30 1.58 4.19
N THR A 43 1.47 2.31 3.45
CA THR A 43 1.36 3.77 3.59
C THR A 43 0.88 4.18 4.99
N ILE A 44 -0.05 3.44 5.61
CA ILE A 44 -0.62 3.76 6.92
C ILE A 44 0.43 3.61 8.04
N VAL A 45 1.33 2.64 7.89
CA VAL A 45 2.46 2.43 8.81
C VAL A 45 3.59 3.41 8.50
N LEU A 46 3.98 3.48 7.24
CA LEU A 46 5.21 4.13 6.79
C LEU A 46 5.12 5.66 6.91
N ALA A 47 3.99 6.25 6.55
CA ALA A 47 3.85 7.69 6.53
C ALA A 47 4.03 8.33 7.93
N PRO A 48 3.34 7.89 8.99
CA PRO A 48 3.59 8.41 10.34
C PRO A 48 4.96 8.03 10.89
N LEU A 49 5.51 6.85 10.51
CA LEU A 49 6.82 6.40 10.95
C LEU A 49 7.94 7.30 10.42
N VAL A 50 7.90 7.65 9.14
CA VAL A 50 8.88 8.52 8.49
C VAL A 50 8.69 9.98 8.94
N ALA A 51 7.45 10.45 9.05
CA ALA A 51 7.13 11.79 9.56
C ALA A 51 7.60 11.99 11.00
N ALA A 52 7.58 10.95 11.83
CA ALA A 52 8.12 10.99 13.20
C ALA A 52 9.61 11.35 13.25
N LEU A 53 10.37 11.11 12.18
CA LEU A 53 11.78 11.52 12.05
C LEU A 53 11.94 12.91 11.40
N GLY A 54 10.84 13.62 11.19
CA GLY A 54 10.83 14.99 10.65
C GLY A 54 10.97 15.06 9.13
N VAL A 55 10.72 13.96 8.40
CA VAL A 55 10.63 13.95 6.94
C VAL A 55 9.23 14.34 6.51
N PRO A 56 9.06 15.39 5.68
CA PRO A 56 7.74 15.78 5.19
C PRO A 56 7.17 14.72 4.22
N VAL A 57 5.97 14.24 4.51
CA VAL A 57 5.22 13.30 3.68
C VAL A 57 3.93 13.98 3.18
N ALA A 58 4.01 14.57 2.00
CA ALA A 58 2.88 15.17 1.31
C ALA A 58 2.27 14.12 0.38
N LYS A 59 1.34 13.32 0.89
CA LYS A 59 0.87 12.11 0.21
C LYS A 59 -0.40 12.35 -0.57
N MET A 60 -0.34 12.13 -1.90
CA MET A 60 -1.53 11.95 -2.72
C MET A 60 -1.77 10.47 -3.00
N SER A 61 -2.99 10.01 -2.79
CA SER A 61 -3.34 8.60 -2.94
C SER A 61 -4.67 8.42 -3.69
N GLY A 62 -4.99 7.18 -4.05
CA GLY A 62 -6.21 6.79 -4.75
C GLY A 62 -7.10 5.88 -3.93
N ARG A 63 -8.34 5.74 -4.41
CA ARG A 63 -9.30 4.72 -3.95
C ARG A 63 -8.96 3.38 -4.57
N GLY A 64 -9.37 2.29 -3.94
CA GLY A 64 -9.26 0.95 -4.48
C GLY A 64 -10.27 0.67 -5.59
N LEU A 65 -9.92 -0.23 -6.49
CA LEU A 65 -10.81 -0.80 -7.49
C LEU A 65 -10.53 -2.29 -7.62
N GLY A 66 -11.60 -3.08 -7.76
CA GLY A 66 -11.48 -4.53 -7.82
C GLY A 66 -11.02 -5.14 -6.48
N HIS A 67 -10.13 -6.11 -6.57
CA HIS A 67 -9.62 -6.88 -5.45
C HIS A 67 -8.49 -6.20 -4.66
N THR A 68 -8.02 -5.02 -5.09
CA THR A 68 -6.98 -4.26 -4.39
C THR A 68 -7.60 -3.13 -3.59
N GLY A 69 -7.31 -3.06 -2.28
CA GLY A 69 -7.80 -2.00 -1.40
C GLY A 69 -7.07 -0.67 -1.63
N GLY A 70 -7.80 0.46 -1.59
CA GLY A 70 -7.22 1.80 -1.70
C GLY A 70 -6.78 2.37 -0.35
N THR A 71 -5.71 3.16 -0.33
CA THR A 71 -5.25 3.83 0.90
C THR A 71 -6.31 4.78 1.46
N LEU A 72 -7.04 5.49 0.60
CA LEU A 72 -8.09 6.42 1.02
C LEU A 72 -9.25 5.67 1.69
N ASP A 73 -9.70 4.55 1.09
CA ASP A 73 -10.78 3.73 1.64
C ASP A 73 -10.43 3.18 3.03
N LYS A 74 -9.15 2.82 3.24
CA LYS A 74 -8.65 2.38 4.55
C LYS A 74 -8.66 3.51 5.57
N LEU A 75 -8.20 4.70 5.20
CA LEU A 75 -8.20 5.87 6.09
C LEU A 75 -9.62 6.32 6.45
N GLU A 76 -10.57 6.23 5.52
CA GLU A 76 -12.00 6.51 5.77
C GLU A 76 -12.67 5.50 6.72
N ALA A 77 -12.03 4.35 6.98
CA ALA A 77 -12.48 3.45 8.05
C ALA A 77 -12.23 4.03 9.47
N ILE A 78 -11.38 5.05 9.59
CA ILE A 78 -11.18 5.77 10.84
C ILE A 78 -12.35 6.76 11.01
N PRO A 79 -13.17 6.66 12.08
CA PRO A 79 -14.33 7.55 12.27
C PRO A 79 -13.95 9.03 12.16
N GLY A 80 -14.66 9.78 11.30
CA GLY A 80 -14.48 11.20 11.10
C GLY A 80 -13.28 11.61 10.23
N PHE A 81 -12.48 10.68 9.73
CA PHE A 81 -11.30 11.01 8.93
C PHE A 81 -11.68 11.54 7.54
N HIS A 82 -11.10 12.70 7.15
CA HIS A 82 -11.35 13.33 5.86
C HIS A 82 -10.13 13.20 4.92
N VAL A 83 -10.37 12.66 3.72
CA VAL A 83 -9.36 12.54 2.65
C VAL A 83 -9.49 13.63 1.59
N GLU A 84 -10.59 14.38 1.61
CA GLU A 84 -10.86 15.50 0.71
C GLU A 84 -10.69 16.79 1.50
N ILE A 85 -9.53 17.43 1.35
CA ILE A 85 -9.19 18.70 1.97
C ILE A 85 -8.59 19.64 0.91
N GLU A 86 -8.78 20.95 1.08
CA GLU A 86 -8.25 21.94 0.17
C GLU A 86 -6.71 21.97 0.16
N THR A 87 -6.11 22.33 -0.98
CA THR A 87 -4.65 22.34 -1.17
C THR A 87 -3.94 23.21 -0.12
N GLU A 88 -4.48 24.37 0.23
CA GLU A 88 -3.90 25.23 1.25
C GLU A 88 -3.86 24.55 2.63
N GLN A 89 -4.96 23.89 3.01
CA GLN A 89 -5.04 23.12 4.25
C GLN A 89 -4.06 21.95 4.24
N PHE A 90 -3.95 21.25 3.11
CA PHE A 90 -2.98 20.17 2.92
C PHE A 90 -1.54 20.63 3.17
N LEU A 91 -1.11 21.74 2.54
CA LEU A 91 0.23 22.30 2.72
C LEU A 91 0.48 22.71 4.18
N LYS A 92 -0.52 23.33 4.82
CA LYS A 92 -0.45 23.71 6.23
C LYS A 92 -0.25 22.49 7.14
N LEU A 93 -1.01 21.44 6.93
CA LEU A 93 -0.89 20.20 7.71
C LEU A 93 0.47 19.53 7.53
N VAL A 94 0.99 19.44 6.30
CA VAL A 94 2.33 18.89 6.05
C VAL A 94 3.41 19.73 6.76
N ASN A 95 3.32 21.03 6.75
CA ASN A 95 4.27 21.89 7.48
C ASN A 95 4.21 21.67 8.98
N GLN A 96 3.01 21.62 9.55
CA GLN A 96 2.81 21.50 11.00
C GLN A 96 3.13 20.10 11.52
N ASN A 97 2.61 19.07 10.85
CA ASN A 97 2.61 17.69 11.34
C ASN A 97 3.57 16.77 10.60
N LYS A 98 4.24 17.28 9.55
CA LYS A 98 5.09 16.51 8.61
C LYS A 98 4.35 15.44 7.82
N LEU A 99 3.03 15.37 7.92
CA LEU A 99 2.21 14.37 7.24
C LEU A 99 0.82 14.92 6.95
N ALA A 100 0.38 14.73 5.71
CA ALA A 100 -1.02 14.77 5.31
C ALA A 100 -1.24 13.84 4.11
N VAL A 101 -2.47 13.30 4.00
CA VAL A 101 -2.88 12.42 2.89
C VAL A 101 -4.15 12.95 2.27
N ILE A 102 -4.14 13.15 0.94
CA ILE A 102 -5.32 13.61 0.20
C ILE A 102 -5.60 12.73 -1.01
N GLY A 103 -6.84 12.81 -1.49
CA GLY A 103 -7.24 12.26 -2.78
C GLY A 103 -6.57 12.98 -3.96
N GLN A 104 -6.46 12.32 -5.08
CA GLN A 104 -5.99 12.94 -6.33
C GLN A 104 -7.10 13.80 -6.91
N SER A 105 -6.80 15.07 -7.27
CA SER A 105 -7.75 15.90 -7.97
C SER A 105 -8.00 15.38 -9.39
N ALA A 106 -9.17 15.68 -9.94
CA ALA A 106 -9.52 15.33 -11.33
C ALA A 106 -8.60 16.02 -12.35
N ASN A 107 -7.98 17.14 -11.95
CA ASN A 107 -7.12 17.96 -12.79
C ASN A 107 -5.64 17.58 -12.72
N LEU A 108 -5.27 16.65 -11.83
CA LEU A 108 -3.92 16.11 -11.78
C LEU A 108 -3.71 15.17 -12.97
N THR A 109 -2.78 15.49 -13.85
CA THR A 109 -2.41 14.68 -15.05
C THR A 109 -3.62 14.21 -15.89
N PRO A 110 -4.51 15.10 -16.40
CA PRO A 110 -5.70 14.70 -17.15
C PRO A 110 -5.39 13.94 -18.45
N ALA A 111 -4.22 14.17 -19.08
CA ALA A 111 -3.80 13.38 -20.23
C ALA A 111 -3.55 11.92 -19.88
N ASP A 112 -2.98 11.63 -18.67
CA ASP A 112 -2.82 10.25 -18.19
C ASP A 112 -4.18 9.55 -18.05
N LYS A 113 -5.20 10.24 -17.51
CA LYS A 113 -6.55 9.68 -17.38
C LYS A 113 -7.14 9.25 -18.72
N LYS A 114 -6.94 10.08 -19.77
CA LYS A 114 -7.40 9.75 -21.14
C LYS A 114 -6.63 8.58 -21.73
N LEU A 115 -5.31 8.58 -21.61
CA LEU A 115 -4.45 7.49 -22.10
C LEU A 115 -4.73 6.18 -21.35
N TYR A 116 -4.95 6.23 -20.04
CA TYR A 116 -5.32 5.05 -19.26
C TYR A 116 -6.63 4.41 -19.73
N SER A 117 -7.66 5.22 -19.95
CA SER A 117 -8.94 4.73 -20.49
C SER A 117 -8.79 4.14 -21.90
N LEU A 118 -7.91 4.70 -22.74
CA LEU A 118 -7.62 4.17 -24.06
C LEU A 118 -6.88 2.82 -24.00
N ARG A 119 -6.00 2.63 -23.01
CA ARG A 119 -5.26 1.38 -22.82
C ARG A 119 -6.19 0.19 -22.57
N ASP A 120 -7.28 0.39 -21.86
CA ASP A 120 -8.24 -0.68 -21.52
C ASP A 120 -8.89 -1.29 -22.77
N VAL A 121 -8.99 -0.53 -23.88
CA VAL A 121 -9.66 -0.93 -25.12
C VAL A 121 -8.73 -1.18 -26.30
N THR A 122 -7.42 -0.95 -26.15
CA THR A 122 -6.43 -1.10 -27.24
C THR A 122 -5.45 -2.25 -27.03
N GLY A 123 -5.62 -3.06 -25.98
CA GLY A 123 -4.72 -4.17 -25.66
C GLY A 123 -3.33 -3.75 -25.21
N THR A 124 -3.13 -2.49 -24.78
CA THR A 124 -1.84 -1.94 -24.34
C THR A 124 -1.73 -1.81 -22.81
N VAL A 125 -2.63 -2.43 -22.06
CA VAL A 125 -2.65 -2.41 -20.57
C VAL A 125 -1.30 -2.84 -20.00
N ASN A 126 -0.67 -3.87 -20.56
CA ASN A 126 0.59 -4.46 -20.07
C ASN A 126 1.86 -3.75 -20.58
N SER A 127 1.73 -2.61 -21.26
CA SER A 127 2.91 -1.87 -21.75
C SER A 127 3.67 -1.24 -20.59
N ILE A 128 4.85 -1.77 -20.24
CA ILE A 128 5.69 -1.29 -19.14
C ILE A 128 5.99 0.21 -19.28
N ALA A 129 6.30 0.68 -20.48
CA ALA A 129 6.56 2.10 -20.74
C ALA A 129 5.37 3.00 -20.37
N LEU A 130 4.14 2.59 -20.73
CA LEU A 130 2.93 3.34 -20.43
C LEU A 130 2.54 3.25 -18.94
N ILE A 131 2.76 2.10 -18.31
CA ILE A 131 2.56 1.93 -16.86
C ILE A 131 3.50 2.86 -16.10
N ALA A 132 4.79 2.81 -16.42
CA ALA A 132 5.81 3.63 -15.77
C ALA A 132 5.53 5.14 -15.93
N SER A 133 5.20 5.59 -17.15
CA SER A 133 4.87 7.00 -17.40
C SER A 133 3.61 7.44 -16.65
N SER A 134 2.59 6.60 -16.59
CA SER A 134 1.35 6.86 -15.84
C SER A 134 1.61 7.02 -14.33
N ILE A 135 2.40 6.14 -13.74
CA ILE A 135 2.77 6.20 -12.32
C ILE A 135 3.61 7.45 -12.03
N MET A 136 4.69 7.63 -12.80
CA MET A 136 5.67 8.68 -12.54
C MET A 136 5.11 10.08 -12.81
N SER A 137 4.22 10.25 -13.79
CA SER A 137 3.57 11.55 -14.03
C SER A 137 2.83 12.06 -12.80
N LYS A 138 2.07 11.18 -12.12
CA LYS A 138 1.34 11.55 -10.90
C LYS A 138 2.28 11.90 -9.74
N LYS A 139 3.39 11.16 -9.61
CA LYS A 139 4.37 11.41 -8.53
C LYS A 139 5.14 12.72 -8.74
N ILE A 140 5.44 13.05 -9.98
CA ILE A 140 6.09 14.32 -10.32
C ILE A 140 5.11 15.48 -10.19
N ALA A 141 3.90 15.34 -10.70
CA ALA A 141 2.85 16.35 -10.59
C ALA A 141 2.44 16.64 -9.13
N SER A 142 2.55 15.66 -8.22
CA SER A 142 2.32 15.85 -6.78
C SER A 142 3.45 16.59 -6.04
N GLY A 143 4.53 16.99 -6.72
CA GLY A 143 5.58 17.87 -6.20
C GLY A 143 6.66 17.20 -5.35
N ALA A 144 6.76 15.87 -5.33
CA ALA A 144 7.80 15.16 -4.57
C ALA A 144 9.21 15.48 -5.08
N ASP A 145 10.17 15.71 -4.19
CA ASP A 145 11.59 15.93 -4.52
C ASP A 145 12.30 14.58 -4.72
N ALA A 146 11.92 13.55 -3.96
CA ALA A 146 12.43 12.21 -4.07
C ALA A 146 11.30 11.17 -4.00
N ILE A 147 11.51 10.00 -4.62
CA ILE A 147 10.48 8.97 -4.75
C ILE A 147 11.06 7.61 -4.39
N VAL A 148 10.42 6.92 -3.46
CA VAL A 148 10.67 5.50 -3.16
C VAL A 148 9.54 4.66 -3.71
N LEU A 149 9.86 3.78 -4.63
CA LEU A 149 8.91 2.89 -5.29
C LEU A 149 8.92 1.52 -4.60
N ASP A 150 7.74 1.01 -4.29
CA ASP A 150 7.51 -0.36 -3.82
C ASP A 150 6.88 -1.13 -4.98
N VAL A 151 7.71 -1.85 -5.74
CA VAL A 151 7.29 -2.59 -6.92
C VAL A 151 6.98 -4.02 -6.53
N LYS A 152 5.69 -4.35 -6.53
CA LYS A 152 5.20 -5.68 -6.16
C LYS A 152 5.40 -6.69 -7.29
N THR A 153 5.76 -7.92 -6.92
CA THR A 153 5.87 -9.07 -7.83
C THR A 153 5.14 -10.28 -7.26
N GLY A 154 4.44 -11.04 -8.08
CA GLY A 154 3.75 -12.27 -7.67
C GLY A 154 2.27 -12.31 -7.96
N SER A 155 1.56 -13.34 -7.46
CA SER A 155 0.16 -13.60 -7.80
C SER A 155 -0.80 -12.46 -7.47
N GLY A 156 -0.55 -11.71 -6.40
CA GLY A 156 -1.37 -10.56 -5.99
C GLY A 156 -0.90 -9.22 -6.53
N ALA A 157 0.16 -9.18 -7.35
CA ALA A 157 0.68 -7.97 -7.95
C ALA A 157 0.17 -7.76 -9.38
N PHE A 158 0.34 -6.56 -9.92
CA PHE A 158 0.12 -6.28 -11.33
C PHE A 158 1.17 -7.01 -12.19
N MET A 159 2.44 -6.98 -11.79
CA MET A 159 3.52 -7.75 -12.41
C MET A 159 3.59 -9.15 -11.77
N LYS A 160 3.28 -10.17 -12.57
CA LYS A 160 3.25 -11.56 -12.08
C LYS A 160 4.62 -12.23 -12.04
N LYS A 161 5.60 -11.72 -12.80
CA LYS A 161 6.96 -12.26 -12.92
C LYS A 161 7.99 -11.27 -12.43
N LEU A 162 9.02 -11.76 -11.76
CA LEU A 162 10.09 -10.94 -11.19
C LEU A 162 10.79 -10.10 -12.25
N GLU A 163 11.08 -10.67 -13.43
CA GLU A 163 11.77 -9.98 -14.52
C GLU A 163 10.97 -8.75 -15.01
N GLN A 164 9.64 -8.87 -15.09
CA GLN A 164 8.77 -7.76 -15.47
C GLN A 164 8.74 -6.66 -14.40
N SER A 165 8.79 -7.07 -13.12
CA SER A 165 8.86 -6.13 -11.99
C SER A 165 10.18 -5.36 -11.99
N ILE A 166 11.30 -6.03 -12.30
CA ILE A 166 12.62 -5.42 -12.46
C ILE A 166 12.58 -4.40 -13.61
N GLU A 167 12.11 -4.79 -14.80
CA GLU A 167 12.02 -3.90 -15.96
C GLU A 167 11.14 -2.66 -15.68
N LEU A 168 10.01 -2.86 -14.97
CA LEU A 168 9.15 -1.73 -14.57
C LEU A 168 9.87 -0.81 -13.58
N ALA A 169 10.54 -1.37 -12.59
CA ALA A 169 11.27 -0.62 -11.58
C ALA A 169 12.40 0.22 -12.21
N GLU A 170 13.25 -0.41 -13.03
CA GLU A 170 14.33 0.26 -13.78
C GLU A 170 13.79 1.39 -14.66
N THR A 171 12.67 1.14 -15.35
CA THR A 171 12.01 2.14 -16.20
C THR A 171 11.54 3.35 -15.38
N MET A 172 10.88 3.12 -14.23
CA MET A 172 10.40 4.21 -13.36
C MET A 172 11.54 4.99 -12.71
N VAL A 173 12.59 4.30 -12.25
CA VAL A 173 13.80 4.91 -11.68
C VAL A 173 14.49 5.79 -12.74
N ALA A 174 14.66 5.28 -13.96
CA ALA A 174 15.26 6.03 -15.05
C ALA A 174 14.45 7.30 -15.42
N ILE A 175 13.10 7.21 -15.44
CA ILE A 175 12.23 8.38 -15.67
C ILE A 175 12.42 9.41 -14.56
N GLY A 176 12.33 8.99 -13.29
CA GLY A 176 12.44 9.89 -12.15
C GLY A 176 13.78 10.62 -12.11
N ASN A 177 14.89 9.89 -12.21
CA ASN A 177 16.23 10.44 -12.18
C ASN A 177 16.47 11.39 -13.38
N LYS A 178 16.00 11.04 -14.60
CA LYS A 178 16.10 11.91 -15.77
C LYS A 178 15.31 13.21 -15.62
N LEU A 179 14.21 13.20 -14.88
CA LEU A 179 13.37 14.36 -14.61
C LEU A 179 13.74 15.08 -13.29
N GLY A 180 14.94 14.83 -12.76
CA GLY A 180 15.50 15.53 -11.60
C GLY A 180 14.87 15.12 -10.26
N ARG A 181 14.23 13.95 -10.19
CA ARG A 181 13.68 13.38 -8.94
C ARG A 181 14.54 12.20 -8.50
N GLN A 182 15.19 12.31 -7.33
CA GLN A 182 15.94 11.17 -6.78
C GLN A 182 14.98 10.00 -6.57
N THR A 183 15.15 8.96 -7.38
CA THR A 183 14.21 7.84 -7.40
C THR A 183 14.95 6.53 -7.20
N LEU A 184 14.42 5.68 -6.34
CA LEU A 184 14.83 4.28 -6.19
C LEU A 184 13.60 3.38 -6.07
N ALA A 185 13.79 2.09 -6.36
CA ALA A 185 12.74 1.10 -6.23
C ALA A 185 13.19 -0.10 -5.38
N VAL A 186 12.26 -0.61 -4.58
CA VAL A 186 12.39 -1.87 -3.85
C VAL A 186 11.41 -2.85 -4.48
N ILE A 187 11.89 -4.02 -4.88
CA ILE A 187 11.04 -5.10 -5.38
C ILE A 187 10.64 -5.99 -4.22
N SER A 188 9.34 -6.13 -3.98
CA SER A 188 8.79 -6.88 -2.85
C SER A 188 7.79 -7.95 -3.28
N ASP A 189 7.67 -9.01 -2.48
CA ASP A 189 6.79 -10.14 -2.74
C ASP A 189 5.31 -9.79 -2.57
N MET A 190 4.49 -10.37 -3.45
CA MET A 190 3.04 -10.35 -3.40
C MET A 190 2.46 -11.70 -3.85
N ASN A 191 3.19 -12.80 -3.67
CA ASN A 191 2.66 -14.15 -3.91
C ASN A 191 1.63 -14.57 -2.87
N GLN A 192 1.70 -13.96 -1.68
CA GLN A 192 0.70 -14.04 -0.63
C GLN A 192 0.33 -12.62 -0.16
N PRO A 193 -0.83 -12.39 0.47
CA PRO A 193 -1.18 -11.09 1.02
C PRO A 193 -0.10 -10.57 1.98
N LEU A 194 0.15 -9.25 1.96
CA LEU A 194 1.06 -8.61 2.89
C LEU A 194 0.39 -8.48 4.26
N GLY A 195 1.05 -8.98 5.30
CA GLY A 195 0.45 -9.15 6.61
C GLY A 195 -0.59 -10.25 6.63
N LEU A 196 -1.51 -10.16 7.56
CA LEU A 196 -2.59 -11.14 7.76
C LEU A 196 -3.95 -10.57 7.35
N ALA A 197 -4.18 -9.28 7.53
CA ALA A 197 -5.46 -8.63 7.30
C ALA A 197 -5.62 -8.16 5.85
N VAL A 198 -6.79 -8.42 5.27
CA VAL A 198 -7.23 -7.93 3.96
C VAL A 198 -8.65 -7.37 4.10
N GLY A 199 -8.79 -6.05 4.00
CA GLY A 199 -10.04 -5.32 4.24
C GLY A 199 -9.74 -3.99 4.94
N ASN A 200 -10.63 -2.99 4.80
CA ASN A 200 -10.29 -1.61 5.14
C ASN A 200 -9.95 -1.41 6.62
N ALA A 201 -10.92 -1.55 7.53
CA ALA A 201 -10.71 -1.40 8.98
C ALA A 201 -9.73 -2.45 9.54
N LEU A 202 -9.77 -3.69 9.03
CA LEU A 202 -8.87 -4.74 9.46
C LEU A 202 -7.41 -4.41 9.15
N GLU A 203 -7.14 -3.82 7.99
CA GLU A 203 -5.78 -3.39 7.62
C GLU A 203 -5.32 -2.16 8.43
N VAL A 204 -6.23 -1.23 8.77
CA VAL A 204 -5.91 -0.11 9.68
C VAL A 204 -5.54 -0.64 11.06
N LYS A 205 -6.31 -1.61 11.59
CA LYS A 205 -6.03 -2.26 12.86
C LYS A 205 -4.63 -2.89 12.85
N GLU A 206 -4.32 -3.67 11.83
CA GLU A 206 -3.00 -4.32 11.70
C GLU A 206 -1.87 -3.30 11.56
N ALA A 207 -2.09 -2.18 10.83
CA ALA A 207 -1.12 -1.09 10.74
C ALA A 207 -0.86 -0.43 12.10
N ILE A 208 -1.89 -0.23 12.92
CA ILE A 208 -1.76 0.25 14.30
C ILE A 208 -0.95 -0.74 15.15
N ASP A 209 -1.22 -2.05 15.03
CA ASP A 209 -0.48 -3.09 15.73
C ASP A 209 1.01 -3.07 15.37
N VAL A 210 1.36 -2.84 14.09
CA VAL A 210 2.77 -2.67 13.67
C VAL A 210 3.42 -1.46 14.35
N LEU A 211 2.72 -0.34 14.44
CA LEU A 211 3.23 0.87 15.12
C LEU A 211 3.32 0.70 16.65
N HIS A 212 2.58 -0.24 17.22
CA HIS A 212 2.78 -0.71 18.61
C HIS A 212 3.92 -1.72 18.77
N GLY A 213 4.58 -2.14 17.66
CA GLY A 213 5.63 -3.16 17.67
C GLY A 213 5.12 -4.61 17.77
N LYS A 214 3.83 -4.85 17.54
CA LYS A 214 3.15 -6.15 17.71
C LYS A 214 2.62 -6.79 16.41
N GLY A 215 2.56 -6.04 15.32
CA GLY A 215 2.01 -6.49 14.04
C GLY A 215 2.89 -7.53 13.32
N PRO A 216 2.43 -8.03 12.15
CA PRO A 216 3.15 -9.00 11.34
C PRO A 216 4.54 -8.53 10.93
N GLU A 217 5.49 -9.47 10.95
CA GLU A 217 6.91 -9.21 10.67
C GLU A 217 7.13 -8.72 9.23
N ASP A 218 6.43 -9.30 8.26
CA ASP A 218 6.57 -8.94 6.85
C ASP A 218 6.15 -7.48 6.59
N VAL A 219 5.06 -7.00 7.21
CA VAL A 219 4.64 -5.59 7.12
C VAL A 219 5.68 -4.68 7.76
N ARG A 220 6.15 -5.04 8.96
CA ARG A 220 7.16 -4.26 9.69
C ARG A 220 8.46 -4.17 8.90
N GLU A 221 8.95 -5.31 8.40
CA GLU A 221 10.21 -5.40 7.67
C GLU A 221 10.18 -4.58 6.37
N LEU A 222 9.10 -4.70 5.60
CA LEU A 222 8.92 -3.91 4.38
C LEU A 222 8.86 -2.40 4.68
N CYS A 223 8.11 -2.00 5.72
CA CYS A 223 8.04 -0.59 6.12
C CYS A 223 9.38 -0.05 6.62
N LEU A 224 10.16 -0.83 7.37
CA LEU A 224 11.49 -0.43 7.79
C LEU A 224 12.43 -0.26 6.59
N THR A 225 12.36 -1.15 5.60
CA THR A 225 13.19 -1.07 4.39
C THR A 225 12.84 0.16 3.55
N LEU A 226 11.57 0.34 3.20
CA LEU A 226 11.12 1.52 2.43
C LEU A 226 11.40 2.83 3.19
N GLY A 227 11.10 2.85 4.49
CA GLY A 227 11.32 4.00 5.35
C GLY A 227 12.79 4.38 5.49
N SER A 228 13.69 3.41 5.56
CA SER A 228 15.14 3.66 5.61
C SER A 228 15.62 4.45 4.40
N HIS A 229 15.16 4.06 3.22
CA HIS A 229 15.47 4.78 1.98
C HIS A 229 14.82 6.17 1.95
N MET A 230 13.58 6.32 2.43
CA MET A 230 12.93 7.64 2.50
C MET A 230 13.69 8.60 3.44
N VAL A 231 14.08 8.12 4.62
CA VAL A 231 14.81 8.90 5.63
C VAL A 231 16.21 9.28 5.13
N GLN A 232 16.90 8.35 4.46
CA GLN A 232 18.21 8.60 3.85
C GLN A 232 18.11 9.63 2.72
N LEU A 233 17.16 9.49 1.79
CA LEU A 233 16.93 10.44 0.69
C LEU A 233 16.56 11.84 1.22
N ALA A 234 15.86 11.92 2.34
CA ALA A 234 15.54 13.19 3.00
C ALA A 234 16.75 13.83 3.73
N GLY A 235 17.92 13.19 3.71
CA GLY A 235 19.13 13.68 4.39
C GLY A 235 19.04 13.65 5.92
N LYS A 236 18.17 12.77 6.49
CA LYS A 236 18.00 12.62 7.94
C LYS A 236 18.85 11.51 8.55
N ALA A 237 19.50 10.71 7.71
CA ALA A 237 20.47 9.70 8.07
C ALA A 237 21.56 9.61 6.98
N SER A 238 22.77 9.23 7.38
CA SER A 238 23.92 9.08 6.47
C SER A 238 23.84 7.78 5.65
N SER A 239 23.15 6.76 6.19
CA SER A 239 22.95 5.48 5.52
C SER A 239 21.55 4.91 5.77
N ALA A 240 21.16 3.89 4.98
CA ALA A 240 19.90 3.19 5.18
C ALA A 240 19.89 2.40 6.50
N GLU A 241 21.03 1.89 6.94
CA GLU A 241 21.20 1.16 8.19
C GLU A 241 20.97 2.08 9.39
N GLU A 242 21.56 3.28 9.38
CA GLU A 242 21.33 4.30 10.42
C GLU A 242 19.85 4.71 10.44
N ALA A 243 19.26 4.97 9.27
CA ALA A 243 17.85 5.30 9.14
C ALA A 243 16.95 4.19 9.72
N ARG A 244 17.29 2.93 9.46
CA ARG A 244 16.56 1.77 9.96
C ARG A 244 16.54 1.71 11.49
N GLU A 245 17.67 1.96 12.14
CA GLU A 245 17.72 1.99 13.60
C GLU A 245 16.94 3.17 14.19
N GLN A 246 16.95 4.33 13.55
CA GLN A 246 16.10 5.47 13.92
C GLN A 246 14.59 5.12 13.80
N LEU A 247 14.18 4.40 12.75
CA LEU A 247 12.80 3.97 12.56
C LEU A 247 12.37 2.93 13.60
N LYS A 248 13.22 1.96 13.91
CA LYS A 248 12.97 0.99 15.00
C LYS A 248 12.78 1.71 16.34
N GLU A 249 13.62 2.69 16.62
CA GLU A 249 13.52 3.50 17.84
C GLU A 249 12.22 4.33 17.86
N ALA A 250 11.78 4.86 16.72
CA ALA A 250 10.52 5.60 16.64
C ALA A 250 9.29 4.71 16.93
N ILE A 251 9.34 3.42 16.57
CA ILE A 251 8.33 2.44 16.97
C ILE A 251 8.44 2.15 18.46
N ARG A 252 9.64 1.79 18.94
CA ARG A 252 9.89 1.37 20.33
C ARG A 252 9.53 2.45 21.35
N SER A 253 9.85 3.71 21.06
CA SER A 253 9.55 4.87 21.92
C SER A 253 8.09 5.34 21.83
N GLY A 254 7.27 4.78 20.93
CA GLY A 254 5.90 5.23 20.67
C GLY A 254 5.80 6.53 19.89
N LYS A 255 6.92 7.10 19.39
CA LYS A 255 6.93 8.34 18.63
C LYS A 255 6.15 8.23 17.32
N ALA A 256 6.26 7.10 16.61
CA ALA A 256 5.53 6.82 15.39
C ALA A 256 4.02 6.75 15.64
N LEU A 257 3.58 6.07 16.70
CA LEU A 257 2.19 6.00 17.12
C LEU A 257 1.62 7.39 17.50
N LYS A 258 2.41 8.19 18.22
CA LYS A 258 2.02 9.57 18.53
C LYS A 258 1.83 10.40 17.25
N THR A 259 2.71 10.24 16.26
CA THR A 259 2.59 10.91 14.96
C THR A 259 1.35 10.44 14.21
N LEU A 260 1.00 9.14 14.26
CA LEU A 260 -0.26 8.63 13.70
C LEU A 260 -1.47 9.32 14.35
N LYS A 261 -1.51 9.44 15.68
CA LYS A 261 -2.61 10.12 16.40
C LYS A 261 -2.75 11.57 15.95
N THR A 262 -1.64 12.32 15.90
CA THR A 262 -1.63 13.70 15.42
C THR A 262 -2.13 13.81 13.99
N PHE A 263 -1.73 12.90 13.11
CA PHE A 263 -2.20 12.84 11.73
C PHE A 263 -3.70 12.57 11.63
N ILE A 264 -4.20 11.60 12.38
CA ILE A 264 -5.64 11.26 12.42
C ILE A 264 -6.45 12.47 12.89
N GLU A 265 -6.08 13.06 14.01
CA GLU A 265 -6.75 14.25 14.59
C GLU A 265 -6.73 15.45 13.63
N ALA A 266 -5.59 15.71 13.00
CA ALA A 266 -5.40 16.83 12.08
C ALA A 266 -6.28 16.74 10.83
N GLN A 267 -6.70 15.54 10.44
CA GLN A 267 -7.63 15.31 9.34
C GLN A 267 -9.05 14.93 9.81
N GLY A 268 -9.41 15.29 11.06
CA GLY A 268 -10.76 15.18 11.60
C GLY A 268 -11.15 13.81 12.16
N GLY A 269 -10.25 12.82 12.11
CA GLY A 269 -10.50 11.47 12.60
C GLY A 269 -10.39 11.36 14.13
N ASP A 270 -10.98 10.30 14.71
CA ASP A 270 -10.84 9.98 16.12
C ASP A 270 -9.46 9.35 16.41
N PRO A 271 -8.50 10.07 17.05
CA PRO A 271 -7.18 9.54 17.35
C PRO A 271 -7.20 8.39 18.38
N ALA A 272 -8.29 8.21 19.09
CA ALA A 272 -8.42 7.15 20.09
C ALA A 272 -8.45 5.74 19.48
N VAL A 273 -8.70 5.61 18.16
CA VAL A 273 -8.56 4.32 17.46
C VAL A 273 -7.13 3.77 17.51
N ALA A 274 -6.14 4.64 17.67
CA ALA A 274 -4.74 4.22 17.79
C ALA A 274 -4.42 3.55 19.14
N ASP A 275 -5.20 3.84 20.20
CA ASP A 275 -5.08 3.19 21.51
C ASP A 275 -6.05 2.01 21.63
N ASP A 276 -7.24 2.16 21.05
CA ASP A 276 -8.30 1.15 21.06
C ASP A 276 -8.83 0.91 19.63
N PRO A 277 -8.20 -0.01 18.89
CA PRO A 277 -8.64 -0.36 17.54
C PRO A 277 -10.05 -0.97 17.44
N ASN A 278 -10.71 -1.30 18.55
CA ASN A 278 -12.10 -1.76 18.55
C ASN A 278 -13.10 -0.64 18.24
N LYS A 279 -12.67 0.61 18.27
CA LYS A 279 -13.45 1.76 17.78
C LYS A 279 -13.55 1.83 16.25
N LEU A 280 -12.73 1.06 15.52
CA LEU A 280 -12.86 0.90 14.07
C LEU A 280 -14.12 0.06 13.74
N PRO A 281 -14.70 0.23 12.54
CA PRO A 281 -15.82 -0.61 12.10
C PRO A 281 -15.51 -2.10 12.23
N THR A 282 -16.45 -2.86 12.77
CA THR A 282 -16.34 -4.30 13.03
C THR A 282 -17.49 -5.06 12.38
N ALA A 283 -17.20 -6.17 11.75
CA ALA A 283 -18.21 -7.07 11.17
C ALA A 283 -18.99 -7.82 12.26
N LYS A 284 -20.26 -8.16 11.97
CA LYS A 284 -21.17 -8.83 12.90
C LYS A 284 -20.87 -10.31 13.07
N HIS A 285 -20.31 -10.95 12.03
CA HIS A 285 -20.10 -12.40 11.99
C HIS A 285 -18.66 -12.71 11.63
N ILE A 286 -18.12 -13.77 12.25
CA ILE A 286 -16.82 -14.33 11.91
C ILE A 286 -17.03 -15.80 11.57
N SER A 287 -16.61 -16.22 10.36
CA SER A 287 -16.66 -17.61 9.91
C SER A 287 -15.25 -18.11 9.64
N GLU A 288 -14.95 -19.33 10.05
CA GLU A 288 -13.62 -19.91 9.89
C GLU A 288 -13.54 -20.80 8.64
N VAL A 289 -12.45 -20.64 7.90
CA VAL A 289 -12.04 -21.55 6.83
C VAL A 289 -10.96 -22.45 7.37
N ILE A 290 -11.22 -23.74 7.40
CA ILE A 290 -10.34 -24.76 8.00
C ILE A 290 -9.61 -25.58 6.94
N ALA A 291 -8.45 -26.10 7.32
CA ALA A 291 -7.69 -27.07 6.52
C ALA A 291 -8.41 -28.41 6.44
N GLU A 292 -8.52 -28.99 5.22
CA GLU A 292 -9.15 -30.29 4.99
C GLU A 292 -8.18 -31.46 5.11
N GLN A 293 -6.89 -31.18 5.23
CA GLN A 293 -5.82 -32.17 5.38
C GLN A 293 -4.62 -31.56 6.10
N PRO A 294 -3.81 -32.36 6.79
CA PRO A 294 -2.57 -31.88 7.40
C PRO A 294 -1.47 -31.67 6.35
N GLY A 295 -0.50 -30.82 6.65
CA GLY A 295 0.65 -30.57 5.77
C GLY A 295 1.30 -29.21 5.99
N PHE A 296 1.86 -28.66 4.93
CA PHE A 296 2.47 -27.34 4.89
C PHE A 296 1.76 -26.49 3.83
N VAL A 297 1.47 -25.24 4.15
CA VAL A 297 0.95 -24.29 3.18
C VAL A 297 2.02 -24.02 2.13
N SER A 298 1.78 -24.50 0.90
CA SER A 298 2.73 -24.36 -0.22
C SER A 298 2.46 -23.14 -1.08
N GLU A 299 1.21 -22.67 -1.11
CA GLU A 299 0.79 -21.51 -1.90
C GLU A 299 -0.42 -20.83 -1.25
N ILE A 300 -0.47 -19.51 -1.39
CA ILE A 300 -1.66 -18.70 -1.15
C ILE A 300 -1.80 -17.77 -2.34
N VAL A 301 -2.78 -18.01 -3.21
CA VAL A 301 -3.04 -17.16 -4.37
C VAL A 301 -3.64 -15.83 -3.89
N ALA A 302 -2.80 -14.80 -3.76
CA ALA A 302 -3.18 -13.53 -3.15
C ALA A 302 -4.35 -12.85 -3.88
N ASP A 303 -4.43 -12.91 -5.22
CA ASP A 303 -5.55 -12.39 -6.00
C ASP A 303 -6.90 -13.00 -5.59
N LYS A 304 -6.92 -14.31 -5.27
CA LYS A 304 -8.15 -14.98 -4.80
C LYS A 304 -8.56 -14.49 -3.41
N ILE A 305 -7.59 -14.24 -2.52
CA ILE A 305 -7.90 -13.66 -1.19
C ILE A 305 -8.43 -12.23 -1.35
N GLY A 306 -7.83 -11.41 -2.22
CA GLY A 306 -8.35 -10.09 -2.54
C GLY A 306 -9.76 -10.12 -3.15
N THR A 307 -10.01 -11.06 -4.08
CA THR A 307 -11.33 -11.28 -4.67
C THR A 307 -12.35 -11.72 -3.63
N ALA A 308 -11.99 -12.63 -2.72
CA ALA A 308 -12.84 -13.06 -1.64
C ALA A 308 -13.20 -11.89 -0.69
N ALA A 309 -12.24 -11.02 -0.36
CA ALA A 309 -12.50 -9.81 0.43
C ALA A 309 -13.46 -8.84 -0.32
N MET A 310 -13.27 -8.65 -1.63
CA MET A 310 -14.18 -7.86 -2.48
C MET A 310 -15.59 -8.46 -2.49
N LEU A 311 -15.74 -9.77 -2.62
CA LEU A 311 -17.03 -10.45 -2.57
C LEU A 311 -17.74 -10.29 -1.22
N LEU A 312 -17.00 -10.12 -0.11
CA LEU A 312 -17.58 -9.75 1.18
C LEU A 312 -18.09 -8.30 1.23
N GLY A 313 -17.62 -7.44 0.32
CA GLY A 313 -17.95 -6.02 0.27
C GLY A 313 -16.78 -5.10 0.63
N ALA A 314 -15.56 -5.63 0.89
CA ALA A 314 -14.40 -4.80 1.23
C ALA A 314 -13.79 -4.04 0.05
N GLY A 315 -14.16 -4.37 -1.19
CA GLY A 315 -13.68 -3.73 -2.41
C GLY A 315 -14.81 -3.39 -3.38
N ARG A 316 -14.51 -2.59 -4.40
CA ARG A 316 -15.47 -2.17 -5.43
C ARG A 316 -15.43 -3.10 -6.63
N ALA A 317 -16.51 -3.84 -6.85
CA ALA A 317 -16.68 -4.62 -8.09
C ALA A 317 -16.91 -3.69 -9.31
N THR A 318 -17.55 -2.53 -9.09
CA THR A 318 -17.74 -1.45 -10.08
C THR A 318 -17.34 -0.12 -9.46
N LYS A 319 -17.02 0.88 -10.29
CA LYS A 319 -16.51 2.18 -9.84
C LYS A 319 -17.42 2.87 -8.81
N ASP A 320 -18.73 2.70 -8.94
CA ASP A 320 -19.75 3.39 -8.12
C ASP A 320 -20.33 2.50 -7.01
N ALA A 321 -19.76 1.30 -6.81
CA ALA A 321 -20.19 0.40 -5.74
C ALA A 321 -19.77 0.92 -4.36
N ASP A 322 -20.71 0.87 -3.41
CA ASP A 322 -20.40 1.12 -2.00
C ASP A 322 -19.50 0.01 -1.45
N ILE A 323 -18.65 0.37 -0.50
CA ILE A 323 -17.81 -0.58 0.23
C ILE A 323 -18.22 -0.66 1.69
N ASP A 324 -18.14 -1.87 2.24
CA ASP A 324 -18.30 -2.10 3.67
C ASP A 324 -16.92 -2.10 4.35
N LEU A 325 -16.68 -1.06 5.13
CA LEU A 325 -15.38 -0.84 5.76
C LEU A 325 -15.08 -1.85 6.88
N ALA A 326 -16.09 -2.54 7.39
CA ALA A 326 -15.97 -3.48 8.51
C ALA A 326 -15.55 -4.90 8.10
N VAL A 327 -15.78 -5.26 6.83
CA VAL A 327 -15.63 -6.65 6.36
C VAL A 327 -14.25 -6.91 5.76
N GLY A 328 -13.91 -8.20 5.65
CA GLY A 328 -12.66 -8.64 5.05
C GLY A 328 -12.23 -10.02 5.53
N ILE A 329 -10.95 -10.30 5.38
CA ILE A 329 -10.34 -11.59 5.68
C ILE A 329 -9.11 -11.39 6.55
N VAL A 330 -8.96 -12.23 7.58
CA VAL A 330 -7.74 -12.30 8.37
C VAL A 330 -7.15 -13.72 8.22
N LEU A 331 -5.96 -13.80 7.62
CA LEU A 331 -5.23 -15.05 7.48
C LEU A 331 -4.76 -15.54 8.85
N ALA A 332 -4.85 -16.83 9.08
CA ALA A 332 -4.27 -17.49 10.25
C ALA A 332 -3.00 -18.28 9.92
N LYS A 333 -2.78 -18.54 8.63
CA LYS A 333 -1.63 -19.31 8.13
C LYS A 333 -1.03 -18.64 6.89
N LYS A 334 0.30 -18.65 6.83
CA LYS A 334 1.10 -18.14 5.72
C LYS A 334 1.87 -19.26 5.02
N ILE A 335 2.44 -18.97 3.84
CA ILE A 335 3.26 -19.95 3.08
C ILE A 335 4.45 -20.40 3.94
N GLY A 336 4.67 -21.71 4.00
CA GLY A 336 5.71 -22.38 4.78
C GLY A 336 5.25 -22.87 6.15
N GLU A 337 4.09 -22.43 6.65
CA GLU A 337 3.58 -22.85 7.95
C GLU A 337 2.92 -24.24 7.88
N ARG A 338 3.08 -25.00 8.94
CA ARG A 338 2.43 -26.30 9.13
C ARG A 338 0.98 -26.12 9.55
N VAL A 339 0.13 -26.99 9.05
CA VAL A 339 -1.29 -27.05 9.43
C VAL A 339 -1.68 -28.50 9.73
N GLU A 340 -2.60 -28.66 10.67
CA GLU A 340 -3.28 -29.94 10.94
C GLU A 340 -4.69 -29.91 10.33
N GLU A 341 -5.29 -31.09 10.06
CA GLU A 341 -6.69 -31.16 9.63
C GLU A 341 -7.62 -30.49 10.66
N GLY A 342 -8.56 -29.66 10.19
CA GLY A 342 -9.45 -28.88 11.03
C GLY A 342 -8.85 -27.56 11.56
N GLU A 343 -7.57 -27.29 11.35
CA GLU A 343 -6.94 -26.05 11.80
C GLU A 343 -7.35 -24.86 10.93
N VAL A 344 -7.50 -23.70 11.53
CA VAL A 344 -7.97 -22.48 10.85
C VAL A 344 -6.90 -21.97 9.88
N LEU A 345 -7.28 -21.78 8.61
CA LEU A 345 -6.48 -21.14 7.57
C LEU A 345 -6.72 -19.63 7.49
N ALA A 346 -7.99 -19.24 7.60
CA ALA A 346 -8.41 -17.84 7.55
C ALA A 346 -9.74 -17.61 8.26
N ARG A 347 -10.01 -16.36 8.67
CA ARG A 347 -11.27 -15.89 9.22
C ARG A 347 -11.91 -14.88 8.31
N LEU A 348 -13.19 -15.11 7.96
CA LEU A 348 -14.02 -14.20 7.18
C LEU A 348 -14.79 -13.30 8.14
N HIS A 349 -14.56 -12.00 8.07
CA HIS A 349 -15.32 -10.98 8.79
C HIS A 349 -16.44 -10.47 7.87
N SER A 350 -17.72 -10.70 8.20
CA SER A 350 -18.86 -10.45 7.32
C SER A 350 -20.04 -9.83 8.06
N ASN A 351 -20.82 -8.99 7.38
CA ASN A 351 -22.11 -8.50 7.86
C ASN A 351 -23.29 -9.34 7.36
N ARG A 352 -23.02 -10.37 6.53
CA ARG A 352 -24.00 -11.37 6.09
C ARG A 352 -23.64 -12.76 6.62
N THR A 353 -24.64 -13.60 6.80
CA THR A 353 -24.47 -14.98 7.30
C THR A 353 -24.13 -15.98 6.20
N ASP A 354 -24.62 -15.76 4.98
CA ASP A 354 -24.29 -16.61 3.83
C ASP A 354 -22.96 -16.15 3.20
N VAL A 355 -21.90 -16.92 3.48
CA VAL A 355 -20.55 -16.72 2.98
C VAL A 355 -19.97 -17.98 2.33
N ALA A 356 -20.81 -18.96 1.98
CA ALA A 356 -20.37 -20.25 1.45
C ALA A 356 -19.53 -20.11 0.16
N GLU A 357 -19.94 -19.24 -0.77
CA GLU A 357 -19.19 -18.92 -1.97
C GLU A 357 -17.79 -18.36 -1.65
N VAL A 358 -17.72 -17.41 -0.71
CA VAL A 358 -16.47 -16.77 -0.30
C VAL A 358 -15.54 -17.76 0.38
N MET A 359 -16.07 -18.63 1.24
CA MET A 359 -15.32 -19.72 1.87
C MET A 359 -14.69 -20.63 0.82
N ASN A 360 -15.40 -20.98 -0.26
CA ASN A 360 -14.88 -21.79 -1.34
C ASN A 360 -13.75 -21.08 -2.10
N VAL A 361 -13.88 -19.77 -2.36
CA VAL A 361 -12.82 -18.97 -3.01
C VAL A 361 -11.57 -18.96 -2.13
N VAL A 362 -11.70 -18.76 -0.81
CA VAL A 362 -10.57 -18.78 0.12
C VAL A 362 -9.93 -20.17 0.20
N LYS A 363 -10.71 -21.25 0.29
CA LYS A 363 -10.18 -22.62 0.23
C LYS A 363 -9.35 -22.86 -1.03
N GLN A 364 -9.85 -22.45 -2.20
CA GLN A 364 -9.15 -22.56 -3.47
C GLN A 364 -7.91 -21.67 -3.59
N ALA A 365 -7.74 -20.69 -2.70
CA ALA A 365 -6.53 -19.86 -2.66
C ALA A 365 -5.36 -20.59 -1.98
N TYR A 366 -5.65 -21.57 -1.12
CA TYR A 366 -4.63 -22.32 -0.39
C TYR A 366 -4.30 -23.64 -1.09
N SER A 367 -3.00 -23.93 -1.21
CA SER A 367 -2.49 -25.26 -1.56
C SER A 367 -1.70 -25.82 -0.38
N ILE A 368 -1.98 -27.06 0.01
CA ILE A 368 -1.31 -27.76 1.12
C ILE A 368 -0.56 -28.96 0.55
N THR A 369 0.68 -29.16 1.00
CA THR A 369 1.56 -30.28 0.60
C THR A 369 2.14 -30.99 1.81
N ASN A 370 2.51 -32.28 1.63
CA ASN A 370 3.14 -33.08 2.69
C ASN A 370 4.63 -32.75 2.91
N LYS A 371 5.24 -31.94 2.05
CA LYS A 371 6.67 -31.59 2.15
C LYS A 371 6.83 -30.19 2.73
N PRO A 372 7.82 -29.96 3.62
CA PRO A 372 8.15 -28.63 4.08
C PRO A 372 8.42 -27.68 2.90
N VAL A 373 7.87 -26.48 2.97
CA VAL A 373 8.03 -25.43 1.96
C VAL A 373 8.70 -24.23 2.62
N LYS A 374 9.65 -23.61 1.94
CA LYS A 374 10.24 -22.36 2.39
C LYS A 374 9.33 -21.19 2.02
N ALA A 375 9.07 -20.30 2.96
CA ALA A 375 8.40 -19.04 2.68
C ALA A 375 9.15 -18.24 1.59
N PRO A 376 8.44 -17.52 0.69
CA PRO A 376 9.07 -16.66 -0.30
C PRO A 376 9.89 -15.55 0.38
N ALA A 377 10.92 -15.06 -0.30
CA ALA A 377 11.65 -13.90 0.16
C ALA A 377 10.73 -12.67 0.08
N LEU A 378 10.66 -11.89 1.16
CA LEU A 378 9.84 -10.66 1.18
C LEU A 378 10.40 -9.58 0.23
N LEU A 379 11.72 -9.49 0.15
CA LEU A 379 12.45 -8.49 -0.63
C LEU A 379 13.36 -9.20 -1.62
N TYR A 380 13.35 -8.74 -2.87
CA TYR A 380 14.17 -9.31 -3.94
C TYR A 380 15.37 -8.42 -4.26
N GLU A 381 15.14 -7.13 -4.56
CA GLU A 381 16.17 -6.25 -5.06
C GLU A 381 15.86 -4.77 -4.76
N VAL A 382 16.92 -3.94 -4.68
CA VAL A 382 16.84 -2.48 -4.63
C VAL A 382 17.51 -1.91 -5.88
N ILE A 383 16.75 -1.18 -6.69
CA ILE A 383 17.19 -0.55 -7.95
C ILE A 383 17.37 0.96 -7.72
N ARG A 384 18.51 1.50 -8.16
CA ARG A 384 18.91 2.90 -7.96
C ARG A 384 19.27 3.59 -9.27
#